data_51f059866132e5622a232cc2bb3eb164
#
_entry.id   51f059866132e5622a232cc2bb3eb164
#
_cell.length_a   1.000
_cell.length_b   1.000
_cell.length_c   1.000
_cell.angle_alpha   90.00
_cell.angle_beta   90.00
_cell.angle_gamma   90.00
#
_symmetry.space_group_name_H-M   'P 1'
#
loop_
_entity.id
_entity.type
_entity.pdbx_description
1 polymer ?
#
loop_
_entity_poly.entity_id
_entity_poly.type
_entity_poly.pdbx_seq_one_letter_code
_entity_poly.pdbx_strand_id
1 'polypeptide(L)'
;QTASIIGNVDQKDVKIDSRIIEVDFGDYELRNYFKLGLKMTSYWAFPELLPNPKSVESVKSMVKRSQSFLKELEKKNYENVLIVCHGGIIRSLCGYLEDRKNGIKWRPKPNNCEIRVYESNHGKHTFIKTYK
;
A
#
# COMPACT_ATOMS: atom_id res chain seq x y z
N GLN A 1 -10.02 -0.14 -13.71
CA GLN A 1 -11.39 -0.68 -13.66
C GLN A 1 -11.99 -0.64 -12.24
N THR A 2 -11.36 -1.25 -11.21
CA THR A 2 -11.88 -1.24 -9.81
C THR A 2 -12.13 0.17 -9.29
N ALA A 3 -11.18 1.10 -9.48
CA ALA A 3 -11.31 2.47 -9.02
C ALA A 3 -12.49 3.21 -9.67
N SER A 4 -12.72 3.00 -10.96
CA SER A 4 -13.86 3.63 -11.66
C SER A 4 -15.21 3.10 -11.18
N ILE A 5 -15.29 1.80 -10.90
CA ILE A 5 -16.52 1.17 -10.40
C ILE A 5 -16.85 1.66 -8.98
N ILE A 6 -15.88 1.61 -8.06
CA ILE A 6 -16.10 2.03 -6.66
C ILE A 6 -16.31 3.54 -6.55
N GLY A 7 -15.55 4.33 -7.31
CA GLY A 7 -15.64 5.78 -7.33
C GLY A 7 -16.81 6.32 -8.13
N ASN A 8 -17.53 5.46 -8.86
CA ASN A 8 -18.59 5.85 -9.80
C ASN A 8 -18.16 6.98 -10.75
N VAL A 9 -16.97 6.82 -11.34
CA VAL A 9 -16.36 7.78 -12.27
C VAL A 9 -15.92 7.09 -13.55
N ASP A 10 -15.81 7.82 -14.65
CA ASP A 10 -15.27 7.28 -15.88
C ASP A 10 -13.82 6.83 -15.69
N GLN A 11 -13.43 5.74 -16.36
CA GLN A 11 -12.06 5.21 -16.26
C GLN A 11 -11.00 6.23 -16.70
N LYS A 12 -11.32 7.11 -17.63
CA LYS A 12 -10.45 8.22 -18.09
C LYS A 12 -10.16 9.26 -17.01
N ASP A 13 -11.06 9.39 -16.01
CA ASP A 13 -10.93 10.35 -14.92
C ASP A 13 -10.17 9.78 -13.72
N VAL A 14 -9.88 8.47 -13.73
CA VAL A 14 -9.05 7.82 -12.71
C VAL A 14 -7.59 8.21 -12.92
N LYS A 15 -7.01 8.89 -11.95
CA LYS A 15 -5.59 9.23 -11.95
C LYS A 15 -4.75 8.01 -11.58
N ILE A 16 -3.80 7.66 -12.44
CA ILE A 16 -2.86 6.56 -12.22
C ILE A 16 -1.55 7.14 -11.64
N ASP A 17 -1.04 6.54 -10.57
CA ASP A 17 0.23 6.93 -9.97
C ASP A 17 1.11 5.70 -9.74
N SER A 18 2.29 5.68 -10.35
CA SER A 18 3.22 4.56 -10.26
C SER A 18 3.78 4.32 -8.85
N ARG A 19 3.71 5.31 -7.98
CA ARG A 19 4.19 5.20 -6.59
C ARG A 19 3.32 4.29 -5.72
N ILE A 20 2.11 3.98 -6.15
CA ILE A 20 1.17 3.10 -5.44
C ILE A 20 0.89 1.78 -6.18
N ILE A 21 1.72 1.43 -7.15
CA ILE A 21 1.76 0.09 -7.73
C ILE A 21 2.23 -0.90 -6.65
N GLU A 22 1.72 -2.13 -6.68
CA GLU A 22 2.12 -3.19 -5.72
C GLU A 22 3.64 -3.43 -5.73
N VAL A 23 4.12 -4.06 -4.67
CA VAL A 23 5.53 -4.46 -4.53
C VAL A 23 5.97 -5.26 -5.75
N ASP A 24 7.11 -4.89 -6.31
CA ASP A 24 7.76 -5.67 -7.36
C ASP A 24 8.41 -6.91 -6.74
N PHE A 25 7.89 -8.07 -7.10
CA PHE A 25 8.43 -9.38 -6.67
C PHE A 25 9.50 -9.91 -7.61
N GLY A 26 9.83 -9.18 -8.68
CA GLY A 26 10.89 -9.54 -9.62
C GLY A 26 10.72 -10.96 -10.15
N ASP A 27 11.77 -11.79 -10.04
CA ASP A 27 11.79 -13.17 -10.53
C ASP A 27 10.77 -14.09 -9.87
N TYR A 28 10.09 -13.65 -8.83
CA TYR A 28 9.07 -14.42 -8.11
C TYR A 28 7.65 -14.11 -8.56
N GLU A 29 7.46 -13.13 -9.45
CA GLU A 29 6.15 -12.84 -10.02
C GLU A 29 5.60 -14.03 -10.79
N LEU A 30 4.29 -14.20 -10.74
CA LEU A 30 3.56 -15.31 -11.40
C LEU A 30 3.96 -16.72 -10.92
N ARG A 31 4.84 -16.85 -9.92
CA ARG A 31 5.14 -18.15 -9.33
C ARG A 31 4.07 -18.56 -8.33
N ASN A 32 3.78 -19.85 -8.31
CA ASN A 32 2.89 -20.42 -7.31
C ASN A 32 3.48 -20.17 -5.91
N TYR A 33 2.67 -19.63 -5.00
CA TYR A 33 3.05 -19.31 -3.62
C TYR A 33 3.77 -20.46 -2.91
N PHE A 34 3.30 -21.71 -3.11
CA PHE A 34 3.92 -22.91 -2.52
C PHE A 34 5.26 -23.30 -3.14
N LYS A 35 5.67 -22.67 -4.27
CA LYS A 35 6.93 -22.94 -4.97
C LYS A 35 7.93 -21.77 -4.87
N LEU A 36 7.72 -20.83 -3.97
CA LEU A 36 8.58 -19.65 -3.82
C LEU A 36 9.98 -19.96 -3.23
N GLY A 37 10.15 -21.12 -2.62
CA GLY A 37 11.38 -21.53 -1.98
C GLY A 37 11.58 -20.89 -0.60
N LEU A 38 12.50 -21.49 0.20
CA LEU A 38 12.69 -21.13 1.61
C LEU A 38 13.05 -19.65 1.81
N LYS A 39 13.91 -19.10 0.94
CA LYS A 39 14.39 -17.71 1.04
C LYS A 39 13.25 -16.69 0.90
N MET A 40 12.41 -16.85 -0.10
CA MET A 40 11.28 -15.94 -0.33
C MET A 40 10.18 -16.13 0.71
N THR A 41 9.90 -17.36 1.11
CA THR A 41 8.91 -17.67 2.16
C THR A 41 9.32 -17.08 3.50
N SER A 42 10.60 -17.19 3.88
CA SER A 42 11.12 -16.59 5.11
C SER A 42 11.05 -15.07 5.08
N TYR A 43 11.46 -14.46 3.97
CA TYR A 43 11.35 -13.02 3.78
C TYR A 43 9.88 -12.55 3.87
N TRP A 44 8.95 -13.27 3.25
CA TRP A 44 7.54 -12.94 3.30
C TRP A 44 6.91 -13.04 4.69
N ALA A 45 7.43 -13.97 5.53
CA ALA A 45 6.99 -14.10 6.91
C ALA A 45 7.51 -12.97 7.81
N PHE A 46 8.76 -12.50 7.57
CA PHE A 46 9.44 -11.51 8.40
C PHE A 46 10.18 -10.46 7.54
N PRO A 47 9.48 -9.69 6.71
CA PRO A 47 10.11 -8.77 5.77
C PRO A 47 10.80 -7.57 6.44
N GLU A 48 10.51 -7.31 7.71
CA GLU A 48 11.17 -6.29 8.52
C GLU A 48 12.52 -6.76 9.10
N LEU A 49 12.74 -8.08 9.20
CA LEU A 49 13.92 -8.65 9.83
C LEU A 49 14.91 -9.23 8.83
N LEU A 50 14.41 -9.69 7.69
CA LEU A 50 15.22 -10.39 6.70
C LEU A 50 15.52 -9.51 5.49
N PRO A 51 16.72 -9.63 4.89
CA PRO A 51 17.05 -8.92 3.68
C PRO A 51 16.18 -9.39 2.51
N ASN A 52 15.71 -8.46 1.70
CA ASN A 52 14.96 -8.81 0.48
C ASN A 52 15.81 -9.61 -0.50
N PRO A 53 15.23 -10.56 -1.25
CA PRO A 53 15.89 -11.20 -2.38
C PRO A 53 16.30 -10.15 -3.42
N LYS A 54 17.40 -10.40 -4.17
CA LYS A 54 18.01 -9.40 -5.07
C LYS A 54 17.05 -8.79 -6.10
N SER A 55 16.10 -9.59 -6.60
CA SER A 55 15.13 -9.14 -7.62
C SER A 55 13.86 -8.53 -7.03
N VAL A 56 13.67 -8.56 -5.70
CA VAL A 56 12.46 -8.09 -5.03
C VAL A 56 12.65 -6.66 -4.53
N GLU A 57 11.66 -5.81 -4.73
CA GLU A 57 11.66 -4.46 -4.16
C GLU A 57 11.79 -4.51 -2.63
N SER A 58 12.66 -3.68 -2.07
CA SER A 58 12.79 -3.60 -0.61
C SER A 58 11.59 -2.90 0.02
N VAL A 59 11.21 -3.33 1.23
CA VAL A 59 10.18 -2.65 2.03
C VAL A 59 10.48 -1.16 2.18
N LYS A 60 11.73 -0.79 2.37
CA LYS A 60 12.16 0.61 2.50
C LYS A 60 11.86 1.42 1.23
N SER A 61 12.11 0.85 0.04
CA SER A 61 11.78 1.47 -1.25
C SER A 61 10.28 1.68 -1.41
N MET A 62 9.52 0.62 -1.19
CA MET A 62 8.04 0.65 -1.24
C MET A 62 7.47 1.72 -0.30
N VAL A 63 7.92 1.75 0.95
CA VAL A 63 7.49 2.74 1.95
C VAL A 63 7.84 4.15 1.49
N LYS A 64 9.07 4.38 1.02
CA LYS A 64 9.50 5.69 0.55
C LYS A 64 8.64 6.22 -0.60
N ARG A 65 8.39 5.38 -1.64
CA ARG A 65 7.61 5.82 -2.81
C ARG A 65 6.13 6.04 -2.47
N SER A 66 5.50 5.13 -1.74
CA SER A 66 4.08 5.23 -1.39
C SER A 66 3.79 6.38 -0.42
N GLN A 67 4.67 6.64 0.54
CA GLN A 67 4.53 7.81 1.42
C GLN A 67 4.79 9.13 0.69
N SER A 68 5.68 9.16 -0.31
CA SER A 68 5.87 10.36 -1.13
C SER A 68 4.60 10.74 -1.90
N PHE A 69 3.81 9.73 -2.31
CA PHE A 69 2.51 9.94 -2.90
C PHE A 69 1.54 10.63 -1.93
N LEU A 70 1.41 10.13 -0.69
CA LEU A 70 0.54 10.77 0.32
C LEU A 70 0.98 12.18 0.66
N LYS A 71 2.27 12.41 0.86
CA LYS A 71 2.81 13.75 1.16
C LYS A 71 2.55 14.76 0.03
N GLU A 72 2.51 14.32 -1.20
CA GLU A 72 2.12 15.19 -2.32
C GLU A 72 0.62 15.42 -2.34
N LEU A 73 -0.17 14.36 -2.06
CA LEU A 73 -1.62 14.44 -2.02
C LEU A 73 -2.10 15.42 -0.94
N GLU A 74 -1.46 15.43 0.22
CA GLU A 74 -1.77 16.35 1.34
C GLU A 74 -1.57 17.83 1.01
N LYS A 75 -0.73 18.13 0.02
CA LYS A 75 -0.54 19.51 -0.46
C LYS A 75 -1.67 19.99 -1.36
N LYS A 76 -2.55 19.08 -1.78
CA LYS A 76 -3.69 19.37 -2.65
C LYS A 76 -4.94 19.52 -1.79
N ASN A 77 -5.73 20.52 -2.11
CA ASN A 77 -6.94 20.80 -1.34
C ASN A 77 -8.13 19.98 -1.88
N TYR A 78 -8.08 18.66 -1.68
CA TYR A 78 -9.18 17.76 -2.00
C TYR A 78 -10.06 17.53 -0.78
N GLU A 79 -11.37 17.61 -0.93
CA GLU A 79 -12.31 17.26 0.14
C GLU A 79 -12.38 15.76 0.40
N ASN A 80 -12.39 14.97 -0.68
CA ASN A 80 -12.47 13.51 -0.60
C ASN A 80 -11.51 12.88 -1.62
N VAL A 81 -10.83 11.84 -1.20
CA VAL A 81 -9.91 11.07 -2.04
C VAL A 81 -10.16 9.58 -1.87
N LEU A 82 -10.38 8.88 -2.96
CA LEU A 82 -10.41 7.42 -3.01
C LEU A 82 -9.09 6.89 -3.58
N ILE A 83 -8.35 6.14 -2.79
CA ILE A 83 -7.11 5.47 -3.21
C ILE A 83 -7.40 3.98 -3.36
N VAL A 84 -7.20 3.44 -4.56
CA VAL A 84 -7.34 2.01 -4.85
C VAL A 84 -5.96 1.44 -5.14
N CYS A 85 -5.53 0.51 -4.32
CA CYS A 85 -4.20 -0.10 -4.42
C CYS A 85 -4.21 -1.53 -3.84
N HIS A 86 -3.04 -2.13 -3.67
CA HIS A 86 -2.87 -3.52 -3.24
C HIS A 86 -2.40 -3.64 -1.79
N GLY A 87 -2.39 -4.87 -1.27
CA GLY A 87 -2.19 -5.14 0.15
C GLY A 87 -0.87 -4.65 0.75
N GLY A 88 0.25 -4.73 0.03
CA GLY A 88 1.54 -4.20 0.47
C GLY A 88 1.52 -2.68 0.60
N ILE A 89 0.96 -2.02 -0.40
CA ILE A 89 0.82 -0.56 -0.42
C ILE A 89 -0.14 -0.07 0.66
N ILE A 90 -1.29 -0.72 0.84
CA ILE A 90 -2.24 -0.37 1.92
C ILE A 90 -1.52 -0.37 3.27
N ARG A 91 -0.67 -1.37 3.55
CA ARG A 91 0.09 -1.42 4.80
C ARG A 91 1.04 -0.24 4.98
N SER A 92 1.68 0.20 3.90
CA SER A 92 2.56 1.37 3.92
C SER A 92 1.79 2.67 4.08
N LEU A 93 0.70 2.87 3.34
CA LEU A 93 -0.15 4.04 3.47
C LEU A 93 -0.75 4.14 4.89
N CYS A 94 -1.29 3.03 5.42
CA CYS A 94 -1.78 2.98 6.80
C CYS A 94 -0.67 3.21 7.82
N GLY A 95 0.55 2.75 7.55
CA GLY A 95 1.71 3.00 8.39
C GLY A 95 2.04 4.49 8.53
N TYR A 96 1.92 5.23 7.45
CA TYR A 96 2.07 6.68 7.44
C TYR A 96 0.91 7.37 8.17
N LEU A 97 -0.32 7.05 7.81
CA LEU A 97 -1.53 7.66 8.37
C LEU A 97 -1.70 7.39 9.88
N GLU A 98 -1.09 6.33 10.42
CA GLU A 98 -1.12 5.96 11.83
C GLU A 98 0.21 6.26 12.56
N ASP A 99 1.11 7.03 11.96
CA ASP A 99 2.42 7.44 12.50
C ASP A 99 3.23 6.25 13.07
N ARG A 100 3.29 5.15 12.33
CA ARG A 100 4.04 3.96 12.73
C ARG A 100 5.54 4.20 12.56
N LYS A 101 6.34 3.91 13.59
CA LYS A 101 7.81 4.12 13.62
C LYS A 101 8.54 3.59 12.38
N ASN A 102 8.12 2.43 11.87
CA ASN A 102 8.71 1.81 10.68
C ASN A 102 8.02 2.22 9.37
N GLY A 103 7.05 3.16 9.43
CA GLY A 103 6.31 3.63 8.27
C GLY A 103 5.40 2.58 7.63
N ILE A 104 5.13 1.45 8.30
CA ILE A 104 4.31 0.37 7.77
C ILE A 104 3.46 -0.30 8.87
N LYS A 105 2.22 -0.64 8.53
CA LYS A 105 1.32 -1.40 9.38
C LYS A 105 1.26 -2.85 8.91
N TRP A 106 2.13 -3.69 9.46
CA TRP A 106 2.18 -5.11 9.08
C TRP A 106 0.92 -5.90 9.44
N ARG A 107 0.35 -5.62 10.59
CA ARG A 107 -0.78 -6.37 11.14
C ARG A 107 -1.89 -5.42 11.64
N PRO A 108 -3.17 -5.82 11.54
CA PRO A 108 -3.65 -6.99 10.81
C PRO A 108 -3.45 -6.88 9.29
N LYS A 109 -3.38 -8.01 8.60
CA LYS A 109 -3.35 -8.06 7.13
C LYS A 109 -4.66 -7.48 6.60
N PRO A 110 -4.63 -6.58 5.59
CA PRO A 110 -5.86 -6.14 4.93
C PRO A 110 -6.59 -7.33 4.30
N ASN A 111 -7.90 -7.34 4.43
CA ASN A 111 -8.74 -8.32 3.72
C ASN A 111 -8.94 -7.89 2.25
N ASN A 112 -9.37 -8.83 1.42
CA ASN A 112 -9.80 -8.48 0.08
C ASN A 112 -11.03 -7.55 0.15
N CYS A 113 -11.06 -6.54 -0.70
CA CYS A 113 -12.13 -5.53 -0.74
C CYS A 113 -12.28 -4.69 0.55
N GLU A 114 -11.31 -4.73 1.45
CA GLU A 114 -11.34 -3.92 2.67
C GLU A 114 -11.17 -2.43 2.33
N ILE A 115 -12.03 -1.59 2.91
CA ILE A 115 -11.94 -0.13 2.79
C ILE A 115 -11.61 0.43 4.17
N ARG A 116 -10.56 1.22 4.25
CA ARG A 116 -10.17 1.96 5.45
C ARG A 116 -10.38 3.45 5.26
N VAL A 117 -11.08 4.07 6.18
CA VAL A 117 -11.42 5.48 6.14
C VAL A 117 -10.59 6.24 7.17
N TYR A 118 -9.95 7.30 6.71
CA TYR A 118 -9.18 8.23 7.53
C TYR A 118 -9.68 9.64 7.26
N GLU A 119 -9.72 10.45 8.30
CA GLU A 119 -9.80 11.90 8.19
C GLU A 119 -8.39 12.47 8.21
N SER A 120 -8.09 13.41 7.32
CA SER A 120 -6.79 14.05 7.21
C SER A 120 -6.95 15.56 7.29
N ASN A 121 -6.24 16.19 8.22
CA ASN A 121 -6.24 17.63 8.39
C ASN A 121 -4.81 18.13 8.64
N HIS A 122 -4.24 18.84 7.64
CA HIS A 122 -2.91 19.44 7.72
C HIS A 122 -1.81 18.48 8.26
N GLY A 123 -1.75 17.26 7.72
CA GLY A 123 -0.77 16.25 8.11
C GLY A 123 -1.07 15.51 9.42
N LYS A 124 -2.20 15.79 10.05
CA LYS A 124 -2.76 14.98 11.15
C LYS A 124 -3.82 14.06 10.60
N HIS A 125 -3.73 12.78 10.96
CA HIS A 125 -4.63 11.75 10.44
C HIS A 125 -5.33 11.05 11.57
N THR A 126 -6.63 10.80 11.40
CA THR A 126 -7.45 10.07 12.36
C THR A 126 -8.11 8.90 11.65
N PHE A 127 -7.88 7.69 12.15
CA PHE A 127 -8.59 6.51 11.68
C PHE A 127 -10.06 6.61 12.11
N ILE A 128 -10.98 6.45 11.17
CA ILE A 128 -12.42 6.52 11.41
C ILE A 128 -13.03 5.13 11.49
N LYS A 129 -12.89 4.33 10.44
CA LYS A 129 -13.50 2.99 10.37
C LYS A 129 -12.93 2.11 9.26
N THR A 130 -13.25 0.83 9.35
CA THR A 130 -13.00 -0.16 8.31
C THR A 130 -14.32 -0.80 7.88
N TYR A 131 -14.51 -0.90 6.58
CA TYR A 131 -15.54 -1.78 5.99
C TYR A 131 -14.85 -3.06 5.51
N LYS A 132 -15.50 -4.21 5.76
CA LYS A 132 -15.03 -5.56 5.38
C LYS A 132 -16.04 -6.22 4.49
#